data_2c68a6d11f1a00edf437869173424c6d
#
_entry.id   2c68a6d11f1a00edf437869173424c6d
#
_cell.length_a   1.000
_cell.length_b   1.000
_cell.length_c   1.000
_cell.angle_alpha   90.00
_cell.angle_beta   90.00
_cell.angle_gamma   90.00
#
_symmetry.space_group_name_H-M   'P 1'
#
loop_
_entity.id
_entity.type
_entity.pdbx_description
1 polymer ?
#
loop_
_entity_poly.entity_id
_entity_poly.type
_entity_poly.pdbx_seq_one_letter_code
_entity_poly.pdbx_strand_id
1 'polypeptide(L)'
;MNRKRFLQLSGMGVLGASFTSSPLLSGFGETTSPNEPAKIAVQLYSVRKQIEKDIKYTLKRIADIGFEAVETAFWPESISVKEAAQHIKDAGLSVCSAHIELPIGDQKAVFLETAKEMDCKKMIWHGWPEDIRYSSLGGTKQLVAVYNEANRFAKANGLQFGIHNHWWEFRNKVGNRFVYEVLLESLDPDIFFEIDTYWVKVAGHDPAAIIKKFGKRAPLLHIKDGPAVWHDALMDDYPDPMVAVGKGVQDFPAMVKAANGNTEWMIVEMDKTTGDVFDVLQESYDYLIKNGMAKGRKSA
;
A
#
# COMPACT_ATOMS: atom_id res chain seq x y z
N MET A 1 9.16 16.08 5.71
CA MET A 1 10.07 16.53 4.63
C MET A 1 9.24 17.23 3.55
N ASN A 2 9.65 18.40 3.06
CA ASN A 2 8.79 19.21 2.18
C ASN A 2 8.83 18.66 0.75
N ARG A 3 7.65 18.47 0.10
CA ARG A 3 7.45 17.97 -1.27
C ARG A 3 8.46 18.52 -2.32
N LYS A 4 8.89 19.75 -2.18
CA LYS A 4 9.84 20.42 -3.10
C LYS A 4 11.28 19.88 -3.08
N ARG A 5 11.70 19.21 -2.03
CA ARG A 5 13.10 18.72 -1.88
C ARG A 5 13.36 17.40 -2.60
N PHE A 6 12.32 16.60 -2.82
CA PHE A 6 12.42 15.28 -3.49
C PHE A 6 12.75 15.39 -4.98
N LEU A 7 12.15 16.35 -5.69
CA LEU A 7 12.34 16.50 -7.15
C LEU A 7 13.74 16.98 -7.55
N GLN A 8 14.53 17.55 -6.62
CA GLN A 8 15.88 18.06 -6.89
C GLN A 8 16.99 17.01 -6.73
N LEU A 9 16.73 15.87 -6.08
CA LEU A 9 17.75 14.86 -5.76
C LEU A 9 17.86 13.71 -6.78
N SER A 10 16.96 13.63 -7.75
CA SER A 10 16.90 12.53 -8.72
C SER A 10 17.88 12.63 -9.90
N GLY A 11 18.82 13.56 -9.88
CA GLY A 11 19.62 13.95 -11.05
C GLY A 11 21.11 13.60 -11.06
N MET A 12 21.70 12.87 -10.11
CA MET A 12 23.15 12.64 -10.15
C MET A 12 23.59 11.22 -9.76
N GLY A 13 24.31 10.60 -10.70
CA GLY A 13 25.50 9.79 -10.41
C GLY A 13 25.36 8.27 -10.32
N VAL A 14 25.56 7.61 -11.45
CA VAL A 14 25.94 6.19 -11.51
C VAL A 14 27.45 6.09 -11.30
N LEU A 15 27.88 5.42 -10.23
CA LEU A 15 29.24 4.86 -10.11
C LEU A 15 29.12 3.41 -9.63
N GLY A 16 29.63 2.51 -10.46
CA GLY A 16 29.58 1.07 -10.23
C GLY A 16 30.60 0.60 -9.19
N ALA A 17 30.19 -0.39 -8.41
CA ALA A 17 31.11 -1.27 -7.66
C ALA A 17 30.57 -2.70 -7.74
N SER A 18 31.40 -3.59 -8.25
CA SER A 18 31.11 -5.01 -8.38
C SER A 18 31.40 -5.73 -7.06
N PHE A 19 30.42 -6.48 -6.53
CA PHE A 19 30.66 -7.45 -5.46
C PHE A 19 30.01 -8.79 -5.82
N THR A 20 30.78 -9.84 -5.62
CA THR A 20 30.46 -11.25 -5.88
C THR A 20 29.45 -11.79 -4.89
N SER A 21 28.44 -12.48 -5.41
CA SER A 21 27.32 -13.06 -4.66
C SER A 21 27.51 -14.53 -4.39
N SER A 22 27.26 -14.95 -3.14
CA SER A 22 26.90 -16.33 -2.79
C SER A 22 25.38 -16.41 -2.56
N PRO A 23 24.69 -17.48 -2.99
CA PRO A 23 23.24 -17.56 -2.86
C PRO A 23 22.86 -18.14 -1.51
N LEU A 24 22.15 -17.38 -0.70
CA LEU A 24 21.35 -17.89 0.41
C LEU A 24 19.89 -17.96 -0.04
N LEU A 25 19.42 -19.17 -0.26
CA LEU A 25 18.00 -19.50 -0.36
C LEU A 25 17.34 -19.19 0.98
N SER A 26 16.45 -18.24 1.02
CA SER A 26 15.58 -18.01 2.17
C SER A 26 14.16 -17.68 1.71
N GLY A 27 13.28 -18.57 2.07
CA GLY A 27 11.90 -18.49 2.47
C GLY A 27 11.03 -17.42 1.81
N PHE A 28 10.26 -17.83 0.82
CA PHE A 28 9.02 -17.18 0.44
C PHE A 28 8.08 -17.19 1.66
N GLY A 29 7.42 -16.05 1.91
CA GLY A 29 6.43 -15.91 2.95
C GLY A 29 5.39 -17.03 2.91
N GLU A 30 4.79 -17.33 4.04
CA GLU A 30 3.74 -18.33 4.19
C GLU A 30 2.71 -18.15 3.07
N THR A 31 2.66 -19.11 2.16
CA THR A 31 1.60 -19.16 1.17
C THR A 31 0.32 -19.50 1.93
N THR A 32 -0.61 -18.57 1.99
CA THR A 32 -1.96 -18.87 2.48
C THR A 32 -2.51 -20.05 1.70
N SER A 33 -3.13 -20.99 2.40
CA SER A 33 -3.85 -22.09 1.75
C SER A 33 -4.88 -21.50 0.76
N PRO A 34 -5.07 -22.05 -0.45
CA PRO A 34 -5.98 -21.50 -1.45
C PRO A 34 -7.42 -21.26 -0.98
N ASN A 35 -7.78 -21.75 0.20
CA ASN A 35 -9.12 -21.67 0.79
C ASN A 35 -9.19 -20.79 2.05
N GLU A 36 -8.09 -20.18 2.51
CA GLU A 36 -8.17 -19.29 3.67
C GLU A 36 -8.44 -17.85 3.25
N PRO A 37 -9.41 -17.15 3.91
CA PRO A 37 -9.61 -15.73 3.70
C PRO A 37 -8.35 -14.92 4.04
N ALA A 38 -8.13 -13.83 3.31
CA ALA A 38 -7.07 -12.88 3.62
C ALA A 38 -7.23 -12.31 5.05
N LYS A 39 -6.13 -11.95 5.68
CA LYS A 39 -6.18 -11.21 6.96
C LYS A 39 -6.64 -9.77 6.73
N ILE A 40 -7.23 -9.15 7.75
CA ILE A 40 -7.69 -7.77 7.69
C ILE A 40 -6.77 -6.83 8.45
N ALA A 41 -6.44 -5.71 7.80
CA ALA A 41 -5.68 -4.61 8.40
C ALA A 41 -6.33 -3.26 8.08
N VAL A 42 -5.84 -2.18 8.69
CA VAL A 42 -6.23 -0.82 8.37
C VAL A 42 -5.00 0.02 8.04
N GLN A 43 -5.08 0.84 6.97
CA GLN A 43 -4.08 1.84 6.66
C GLN A 43 -4.25 3.05 7.59
N LEU A 44 -3.18 3.38 8.33
CA LEU A 44 -3.20 4.44 9.35
C LEU A 44 -3.40 5.86 8.79
N TYR A 45 -3.21 6.05 7.48
CA TYR A 45 -3.56 7.30 6.81
C TYR A 45 -5.03 7.67 7.01
N SER A 46 -5.92 6.67 7.10
CA SER A 46 -7.35 6.85 7.38
C SER A 46 -7.61 7.61 8.68
N VAL A 47 -6.80 7.38 9.68
CA VAL A 47 -6.93 7.94 11.04
C VAL A 47 -5.82 8.92 11.41
N ARG A 48 -5.11 9.50 10.40
CA ARG A 48 -3.99 10.43 10.61
C ARG A 48 -4.32 11.61 11.52
N LYS A 49 -5.53 12.17 11.37
CA LYS A 49 -6.00 13.29 12.22
C LYS A 49 -6.27 12.88 13.67
N GLN A 50 -6.65 11.63 13.89
CA GLN A 50 -6.87 11.07 15.22
C GLN A 50 -5.53 10.71 15.88
N ILE A 51 -4.58 10.21 15.10
CA ILE A 51 -3.20 9.95 15.57
C ILE A 51 -2.52 11.25 16.03
N GLU A 52 -2.68 12.35 15.29
CA GLU A 52 -2.16 13.67 15.70
C GLU A 52 -2.70 14.12 17.06
N LYS A 53 -3.93 13.75 17.40
CA LYS A 53 -4.58 14.13 18.67
C LYS A 53 -4.22 13.18 19.81
N ASP A 54 -4.32 11.87 19.57
CA ASP A 54 -4.06 10.83 20.57
C ASP A 54 -3.81 9.49 19.86
N ILE A 55 -2.53 9.16 19.67
CA ILE A 55 -2.12 7.90 19.05
C ILE A 55 -2.55 6.67 19.84
N LYS A 56 -2.48 6.72 21.19
CA LYS A 56 -2.82 5.57 22.05
C LYS A 56 -4.30 5.23 21.96
N TYR A 57 -5.14 6.26 22.09
CA TYR A 57 -6.59 6.11 21.95
C TYR A 57 -6.94 5.59 20.54
N THR A 58 -6.33 6.15 19.51
CA THR A 58 -6.59 5.78 18.13
C THR A 58 -6.26 4.31 17.85
N LEU A 59 -5.07 3.86 18.24
CA LEU A 59 -4.65 2.47 18.03
C LEU A 59 -5.48 1.49 18.87
N LYS A 60 -5.85 1.88 20.10
CA LYS A 60 -6.77 1.08 20.92
C LYS A 60 -8.13 0.92 20.24
N ARG A 61 -8.71 1.99 19.66
CA ARG A 61 -9.99 1.92 18.94
C ARG A 61 -9.90 0.97 17.75
N ILE A 62 -8.80 0.99 16.99
CA ILE A 62 -8.55 0.06 15.87
C ILE A 62 -8.52 -1.39 16.39
N ALA A 63 -7.81 -1.66 17.46
CA ALA A 63 -7.75 -2.99 18.06
C ALA A 63 -9.11 -3.46 18.60
N ASP A 64 -9.88 -2.55 19.24
CA ASP A 64 -11.23 -2.82 19.78
C ASP A 64 -12.24 -3.14 18.65
N ILE A 65 -12.11 -2.55 17.47
CA ILE A 65 -12.89 -2.92 16.27
C ILE A 65 -12.64 -4.38 15.92
N GLY A 66 -11.39 -4.83 15.95
CA GLY A 66 -11.02 -6.23 15.71
C GLY A 66 -9.95 -6.42 14.63
N PHE A 67 -9.35 -5.35 14.13
CA PHE A 67 -8.22 -5.44 13.20
C PHE A 67 -7.03 -6.17 13.85
N GLU A 68 -6.34 -7.02 13.08
CA GLU A 68 -5.15 -7.75 13.55
C GLU A 68 -3.88 -6.93 13.38
N ALA A 69 -3.86 -6.11 12.34
CA ALA A 69 -2.68 -5.36 11.95
C ALA A 69 -3.04 -3.97 11.43
N VAL A 70 -1.99 -3.17 11.31
CA VAL A 70 -2.03 -1.88 10.65
C VAL A 70 -1.01 -1.86 9.51
N GLU A 71 -1.28 -1.05 8.51
CA GLU A 71 -0.29 -0.55 7.59
C GLU A 71 0.10 0.86 8.01
N THR A 72 1.40 1.12 8.10
CA THR A 72 1.87 2.42 8.54
C THR A 72 1.94 3.42 7.40
N ALA A 73 1.72 4.69 7.73
CA ALA A 73 1.88 5.82 6.83
C ALA A 73 2.87 6.84 7.42
N PHE A 74 2.62 8.12 7.22
CA PHE A 74 3.43 9.20 7.79
C PHE A 74 3.10 9.43 9.26
N TRP A 75 4.13 9.73 10.04
CA TRP A 75 3.98 10.09 11.44
C TRP A 75 4.07 11.61 11.63
N PRO A 76 3.35 12.20 12.59
CA PRO A 76 3.60 13.56 13.04
C PRO A 76 5.06 13.74 13.48
N GLU A 77 5.65 14.90 13.26
CA GLU A 77 7.04 15.19 13.66
C GLU A 77 7.32 14.99 15.16
N SER A 78 6.26 15.05 15.98
CA SER A 78 6.32 14.84 17.43
C SER A 78 6.44 13.36 17.85
N ILE A 79 6.32 12.41 16.91
CA ILE A 79 6.32 10.98 17.19
C ILE A 79 7.42 10.32 16.36
N SER A 80 8.41 9.75 17.03
CA SER A 80 9.45 8.96 16.35
C SER A 80 8.90 7.61 15.88
N VAL A 81 9.55 7.03 14.86
CA VAL A 81 9.19 5.69 14.35
C VAL A 81 9.20 4.65 15.48
N LYS A 82 10.18 4.73 16.38
CA LYS A 82 10.30 3.83 17.54
C LYS A 82 9.14 3.98 18.52
N GLU A 83 8.73 5.21 18.84
CA GLU A 83 7.58 5.47 19.73
C GLU A 83 6.28 4.98 19.08
N ALA A 84 6.10 5.23 17.78
CA ALA A 84 4.94 4.74 17.03
C ALA A 84 4.88 3.21 17.05
N ALA A 85 6.00 2.53 16.81
CA ALA A 85 6.09 1.07 16.87
C ALA A 85 5.72 0.52 18.26
N GLN A 86 6.20 1.18 19.33
CA GLN A 86 5.85 0.78 20.69
C GLN A 86 4.35 0.95 20.97
N HIS A 87 3.73 2.05 20.51
CA HIS A 87 2.28 2.25 20.68
C HIS A 87 1.44 1.23 19.89
N ILE A 88 1.86 0.85 18.68
CA ILE A 88 1.21 -0.22 17.89
C ILE A 88 1.27 -1.54 18.67
N LYS A 89 2.44 -1.90 19.19
CA LYS A 89 2.65 -3.11 19.99
C LYS A 89 1.83 -3.10 21.28
N ASP A 90 1.80 -1.98 22.00
CA ASP A 90 1.04 -1.84 23.26
C ASP A 90 -0.47 -1.99 23.03
N ALA A 91 -0.98 -1.57 21.86
CA ALA A 91 -2.35 -1.83 21.44
C ALA A 91 -2.59 -3.29 21.03
N GLY A 92 -1.54 -4.11 21.01
CA GLY A 92 -1.57 -5.50 20.59
C GLY A 92 -1.75 -5.66 19.06
N LEU A 93 -1.46 -4.65 18.25
CA LEU A 93 -1.49 -4.70 16.79
C LEU A 93 -0.13 -5.13 16.24
N SER A 94 -0.13 -5.75 15.07
CA SER A 94 1.08 -5.99 14.27
C SER A 94 1.16 -4.99 13.11
N VAL A 95 2.30 -4.93 12.43
CA VAL A 95 2.47 -4.16 11.19
C VAL A 95 2.55 -5.13 10.01
N CYS A 96 1.58 -5.06 9.09
CA CYS A 96 1.56 -5.93 7.92
C CYS A 96 2.44 -5.39 6.78
N SER A 97 2.56 -4.08 6.68
CA SER A 97 3.29 -3.35 5.64
C SER A 97 3.53 -1.91 6.08
N ALA A 98 4.49 -1.24 5.44
CA ALA A 98 4.82 0.15 5.75
C ALA A 98 4.97 0.97 4.46
N HIS A 99 4.18 2.02 4.33
CA HIS A 99 4.38 3.05 3.31
C HIS A 99 5.58 3.91 3.66
N ILE A 100 6.49 4.08 2.73
CA ILE A 100 7.76 4.76 2.95
C ILE A 100 8.29 5.41 1.68
N GLU A 101 9.17 6.37 1.84
CA GLU A 101 9.91 6.97 0.73
C GLU A 101 10.89 5.96 0.10
N LEU A 102 11.18 6.15 -1.19
CA LEU A 102 12.15 5.32 -1.90
C LEU A 102 13.52 5.33 -1.18
N PRO A 103 14.18 4.17 -1.02
CA PRO A 103 15.47 4.07 -0.34
C PRO A 103 16.62 4.61 -1.22
N ILE A 104 16.62 5.94 -1.44
CA ILE A 104 17.61 6.66 -2.23
C ILE A 104 18.31 7.68 -1.33
N GLY A 105 19.64 7.79 -1.44
CA GLY A 105 20.43 8.69 -0.60
C GLY A 105 20.18 8.45 0.89
N ASP A 106 19.87 9.51 1.62
CA ASP A 106 19.65 9.47 3.08
C ASP A 106 18.39 8.67 3.47
N GLN A 107 17.45 8.47 2.55
CA GLN A 107 16.25 7.66 2.80
C GLN A 107 16.57 6.17 3.04
N LYS A 108 17.74 5.68 2.65
CA LYS A 108 18.17 4.31 2.94
C LYS A 108 18.22 4.01 4.44
N ALA A 109 18.70 4.97 5.24
CA ALA A 109 18.75 4.81 6.69
C ALA A 109 17.34 4.77 7.30
N VAL A 110 16.47 5.69 6.88
CA VAL A 110 15.07 5.76 7.33
C VAL A 110 14.30 4.48 6.95
N PHE A 111 14.54 3.98 5.74
CA PHE A 111 13.92 2.73 5.26
C PHE A 111 14.28 1.54 6.15
N LEU A 112 15.56 1.38 6.50
CA LEU A 112 16.03 0.28 7.36
C LEU A 112 15.58 0.46 8.82
N GLU A 113 15.61 1.69 9.33
CA GLU A 113 15.12 2.00 10.68
C GLU A 113 13.63 1.67 10.80
N THR A 114 12.81 2.11 9.83
CA THR A 114 11.38 1.81 9.82
C THR A 114 11.12 0.32 9.78
N ALA A 115 11.79 -0.41 8.89
CA ALA A 115 11.63 -1.86 8.79
C ALA A 115 11.97 -2.57 10.11
N LYS A 116 13.05 -2.15 10.76
CA LYS A 116 13.53 -2.72 12.04
C LYS A 116 12.58 -2.39 13.20
N GLU A 117 12.28 -1.11 13.41
CA GLU A 117 11.49 -0.68 14.57
C GLU A 117 10.03 -1.18 14.47
N MET A 118 9.47 -1.25 13.26
CA MET A 118 8.12 -1.76 13.01
C MET A 118 8.05 -3.29 12.91
N ASP A 119 9.18 -4.00 12.98
CA ASP A 119 9.28 -5.46 12.71
C ASP A 119 8.55 -5.84 11.42
N CYS A 120 8.74 -5.05 10.36
CA CYS A 120 8.02 -5.14 9.10
C CYS A 120 8.97 -5.45 7.94
N LYS A 121 8.62 -6.45 7.13
CA LYS A 121 9.42 -6.83 5.96
C LYS A 121 8.90 -6.26 4.64
N LYS A 122 7.61 -5.91 4.56
CA LYS A 122 6.98 -5.38 3.35
C LYS A 122 7.02 -3.86 3.37
N MET A 123 7.90 -3.29 2.56
CA MET A 123 8.13 -1.85 2.43
C MET A 123 7.55 -1.37 1.11
N ILE A 124 6.68 -0.36 1.14
CA ILE A 124 5.85 0.03 0.00
C ILE A 124 6.11 1.48 -0.36
N TRP A 125 6.45 1.71 -1.61
CA TRP A 125 6.44 3.04 -2.20
C TRP A 125 5.03 3.42 -2.65
N HIS A 126 4.49 4.51 -2.09
CA HIS A 126 3.12 4.95 -2.33
C HIS A 126 2.95 5.86 -3.56
N GLY A 127 4.05 6.35 -4.17
CA GLY A 127 3.97 7.29 -5.30
C GLY A 127 3.55 8.72 -4.90
N TRP A 128 3.83 9.67 -5.81
CA TRP A 128 3.38 11.06 -5.69
C TRP A 128 2.65 11.49 -6.95
N PRO A 129 1.51 12.19 -6.86
CA PRO A 129 0.70 12.59 -8.02
C PRO A 129 1.43 13.57 -8.96
N GLU A 130 2.34 14.37 -8.42
CA GLU A 130 3.11 15.35 -9.20
C GLU A 130 4.30 14.75 -9.95
N ASP A 131 4.53 13.44 -9.87
CA ASP A 131 5.65 12.80 -10.57
C ASP A 131 5.39 12.72 -12.08
N ILE A 132 5.97 13.66 -12.82
CA ILE A 132 5.81 13.77 -14.27
C ILE A 132 6.30 12.52 -15.05
N ARG A 133 7.07 11.64 -14.42
CA ARG A 133 7.57 10.41 -15.04
C ARG A 133 6.45 9.45 -15.43
N TYR A 134 5.28 9.54 -14.79
CA TYR A 134 4.09 8.79 -15.20
C TYR A 134 3.44 9.28 -16.49
N SER A 135 3.89 10.39 -17.09
CA SER A 135 3.28 10.98 -18.27
C SER A 135 3.98 10.62 -19.58
N SER A 136 5.12 9.94 -19.55
CA SER A 136 5.88 9.60 -20.75
C SER A 136 6.55 8.23 -20.67
N LEU A 137 6.79 7.58 -21.82
CA LEU A 137 7.49 6.29 -21.88
C LEU A 137 8.92 6.38 -21.33
N GLY A 138 9.62 7.48 -21.64
CA GLY A 138 10.96 7.74 -21.09
C GLY A 138 10.95 7.89 -19.59
N GLY A 139 10.00 8.66 -19.05
CA GLY A 139 9.79 8.82 -17.62
C GLY A 139 9.41 7.49 -16.93
N THR A 140 8.49 6.72 -17.51
CA THR A 140 8.11 5.41 -16.96
C THR A 140 9.30 4.43 -16.92
N LYS A 141 10.17 4.45 -17.94
CA LYS A 141 11.41 3.66 -17.89
C LYS A 141 12.38 4.11 -16.79
N GLN A 142 12.42 5.41 -16.48
CA GLN A 142 13.19 5.91 -15.34
C GLN A 142 12.59 5.42 -14.01
N LEU A 143 11.25 5.41 -13.87
CA LEU A 143 10.59 4.81 -12.69
C LEU A 143 10.96 3.33 -12.54
N VAL A 144 10.92 2.56 -13.62
CA VAL A 144 11.34 1.14 -13.62
C VAL A 144 12.76 0.98 -13.10
N ALA A 145 13.70 1.80 -13.59
CA ALA A 145 15.09 1.73 -13.15
C ALA A 145 15.23 2.01 -11.65
N VAL A 146 14.56 3.05 -11.16
CA VAL A 146 14.57 3.46 -9.73
C VAL A 146 13.92 2.41 -8.85
N TYR A 147 12.78 1.84 -9.23
CA TYR A 147 12.08 0.82 -8.45
C TYR A 147 12.87 -0.50 -8.41
N ASN A 148 13.52 -0.90 -9.51
CA ASN A 148 14.40 -2.06 -9.52
C ASN A 148 15.65 -1.82 -8.64
N GLU A 149 16.18 -0.58 -8.56
CA GLU A 149 17.25 -0.22 -7.62
C GLU A 149 16.78 -0.33 -6.17
N ALA A 150 15.61 0.22 -5.85
CA ALA A 150 14.99 0.12 -4.54
C ALA A 150 14.78 -1.35 -4.11
N ASN A 151 14.30 -2.18 -5.04
CA ASN A 151 14.14 -3.62 -4.82
C ASN A 151 15.47 -4.33 -4.51
N ARG A 152 16.53 -4.05 -5.29
CA ARG A 152 17.85 -4.62 -5.02
C ARG A 152 18.35 -4.24 -3.63
N PHE A 153 18.16 -2.97 -3.22
CA PHE A 153 18.54 -2.52 -1.89
C PHE A 153 17.72 -3.21 -0.80
N ALA A 154 16.41 -3.31 -0.93
CA ALA A 154 15.54 -4.01 0.01
C ALA A 154 15.96 -5.49 0.17
N LYS A 155 16.12 -6.20 -0.94
CA LYS A 155 16.56 -7.62 -0.94
C LYS A 155 17.92 -7.84 -0.29
N ALA A 156 18.89 -6.96 -0.52
CA ALA A 156 20.21 -7.03 0.11
C ALA A 156 20.13 -6.90 1.64
N ASN A 157 19.03 -6.37 2.17
CA ASN A 157 18.76 -6.21 3.60
C ASN A 157 17.66 -7.17 4.13
N GLY A 158 17.29 -8.21 3.36
CA GLY A 158 16.31 -9.21 3.78
C GLY A 158 14.86 -8.68 3.80
N LEU A 159 14.58 -7.59 3.06
CA LEU A 159 13.28 -6.93 2.97
C LEU A 159 12.64 -7.16 1.59
N GLN A 160 11.34 -6.96 1.50
CA GLN A 160 10.55 -6.99 0.28
C GLN A 160 10.15 -5.56 -0.10
N PHE A 161 10.27 -5.25 -1.38
CA PHE A 161 9.87 -3.95 -1.92
C PHE A 161 8.61 -4.11 -2.76
N GLY A 162 7.65 -3.24 -2.53
CA GLY A 162 6.41 -3.16 -3.28
C GLY A 162 6.08 -1.74 -3.69
N ILE A 163 5.12 -1.62 -4.59
CA ILE A 163 4.57 -0.33 -5.02
C ILE A 163 3.05 -0.35 -4.88
N HIS A 164 2.54 0.77 -4.36
CA HIS A 164 1.11 1.07 -4.28
C HIS A 164 0.71 1.89 -5.50
N ASN A 165 -0.51 1.70 -6.00
CA ASN A 165 -1.04 2.47 -7.09
C ASN A 165 -2.10 3.48 -6.64
N HIS A 166 -2.22 4.52 -7.46
CA HIS A 166 -3.36 5.42 -7.47
C HIS A 166 -4.07 5.34 -8.84
N TRP A 167 -4.77 6.41 -9.22
CA TRP A 167 -5.45 6.47 -10.50
C TRP A 167 -4.50 6.69 -11.68
N TRP A 168 -3.37 7.36 -11.48
CA TRP A 168 -2.48 7.78 -12.58
C TRP A 168 -1.76 6.62 -13.27
N GLU A 169 -1.41 5.55 -12.59
CA GLU A 169 -0.84 4.36 -13.21
C GLU A 169 -1.83 3.69 -14.19
N PHE A 170 -3.12 3.76 -13.86
CA PHE A 170 -4.19 3.11 -14.62
C PHE A 170 -4.85 4.03 -15.66
N ARG A 171 -4.76 5.35 -15.50
CA ARG A 171 -5.35 6.31 -16.41
C ARG A 171 -4.37 6.85 -17.45
N ASN A 172 -3.11 7.08 -17.06
CA ASN A 172 -2.10 7.61 -17.96
C ASN A 172 -1.63 6.56 -18.96
N LYS A 173 -1.52 6.99 -20.23
CA LYS A 173 -0.98 6.17 -21.31
C LYS A 173 0.37 6.68 -21.79
N VAL A 174 1.27 5.74 -22.04
CA VAL A 174 2.60 5.98 -22.64
C VAL A 174 2.68 5.20 -23.95
N GLY A 175 2.54 5.92 -25.06
CA GLY A 175 2.20 5.31 -26.34
C GLY A 175 0.78 4.74 -26.32
N ASN A 176 0.63 3.46 -26.68
CA ASN A 176 -0.68 2.77 -26.69
C ASN A 176 -0.95 1.94 -25.45
N ARG A 177 -0.11 2.06 -24.41
CA ARG A 177 -0.19 1.24 -23.19
C ARG A 177 -0.43 2.09 -21.96
N PHE A 178 -1.16 1.56 -20.99
CA PHE A 178 -1.24 2.19 -19.67
C PHE A 178 0.09 2.05 -18.93
N VAL A 179 0.37 2.98 -18.03
CA VAL A 179 1.62 2.97 -17.25
C VAL A 179 1.75 1.68 -16.44
N TYR A 180 0.67 1.22 -15.79
CA TYR A 180 0.69 -0.03 -15.01
C TYR A 180 1.10 -1.26 -15.84
N GLU A 181 0.78 -1.29 -17.14
CA GLU A 181 1.16 -2.41 -18.02
C GLU A 181 2.67 -2.42 -18.29
N VAL A 182 3.24 -1.23 -18.47
CA VAL A 182 4.70 -1.09 -18.63
C VAL A 182 5.42 -1.45 -17.33
N LEU A 183 4.91 -0.99 -16.17
CA LEU A 183 5.47 -1.33 -14.86
C LEU A 183 5.41 -2.84 -14.59
N LEU A 184 4.23 -3.46 -14.78
CA LEU A 184 4.05 -4.89 -14.53
C LEU A 184 5.01 -5.77 -15.35
N GLU A 185 5.28 -5.39 -16.59
CA GLU A 185 6.14 -6.14 -17.50
C GLU A 185 7.63 -5.88 -17.29
N SER A 186 8.00 -4.65 -16.89
CA SER A 186 9.40 -4.20 -16.87
C SER A 186 10.06 -4.24 -15.49
N LEU A 187 9.27 -4.30 -14.42
CA LEU A 187 9.80 -4.41 -13.06
C LEU A 187 10.29 -5.81 -12.73
N ASP A 188 11.31 -5.90 -11.90
CA ASP A 188 11.80 -7.17 -11.36
C ASP A 188 10.60 -8.02 -10.86
N PRO A 189 10.56 -9.33 -11.15
CA PRO A 189 9.37 -10.17 -10.91
C PRO A 189 9.00 -10.34 -9.43
N ASP A 190 9.91 -10.05 -8.53
CA ASP A 190 9.75 -10.11 -7.09
C ASP A 190 9.33 -8.77 -6.45
N ILE A 191 9.24 -7.70 -7.22
CA ILE A 191 8.52 -6.49 -6.77
C ILE A 191 7.03 -6.83 -6.71
N PHE A 192 6.45 -6.72 -5.53
CA PHE A 192 5.01 -6.94 -5.37
C PHE A 192 4.22 -5.63 -5.56
N PHE A 193 2.93 -5.77 -5.75
CA PHE A 193 2.01 -4.65 -5.89
C PHE A 193 0.98 -4.70 -4.76
N GLU A 194 0.77 -3.57 -4.15
CA GLU A 194 -0.38 -3.30 -3.33
C GLU A 194 -1.43 -2.64 -4.22
N ILE A 195 -2.44 -3.41 -4.60
CA ILE A 195 -3.46 -2.92 -5.52
C ILE A 195 -4.53 -2.15 -4.77
N ASP A 196 -4.59 -0.84 -5.01
CA ASP A 196 -5.71 -0.01 -4.60
C ASP A 196 -6.88 -0.20 -5.57
N THR A 197 -7.86 -0.96 -5.13
CA THR A 197 -9.00 -1.36 -5.94
C THR A 197 -9.94 -0.20 -6.26
N TYR A 198 -10.00 0.81 -5.39
CA TYR A 198 -10.82 1.99 -5.60
C TYR A 198 -10.27 2.88 -6.71
N TRP A 199 -8.98 3.18 -6.66
CA TRP A 199 -8.31 3.99 -7.67
C TRP A 199 -8.26 3.29 -9.04
N VAL A 200 -8.16 1.96 -9.06
CA VAL A 200 -8.33 1.17 -10.30
C VAL A 200 -9.69 1.43 -10.93
N LYS A 201 -10.77 1.39 -10.12
CA LYS A 201 -12.15 1.63 -10.61
C LYS A 201 -12.36 3.08 -11.04
N VAL A 202 -11.88 4.06 -10.28
CA VAL A 202 -11.90 5.49 -10.63
C VAL A 202 -11.21 5.74 -11.98
N ALA A 203 -10.12 5.03 -12.26
CA ALA A 203 -9.41 5.12 -13.55
C ALA A 203 -10.14 4.43 -14.72
N GLY A 204 -11.29 3.79 -14.48
CA GLY A 204 -12.13 3.15 -15.49
C GLY A 204 -11.80 1.70 -15.78
N HIS A 205 -11.08 1.01 -14.90
CA HIS A 205 -10.79 -0.42 -15.01
C HIS A 205 -11.66 -1.25 -14.07
N ASP A 206 -11.78 -2.54 -14.37
CA ASP A 206 -12.40 -3.53 -13.49
C ASP A 206 -11.36 -4.04 -12.47
N PRO A 207 -11.53 -3.76 -11.15
CA PRO A 207 -10.60 -4.19 -10.13
C PRO A 207 -10.39 -5.71 -10.08
N ALA A 208 -11.45 -6.52 -10.29
CA ALA A 208 -11.33 -7.97 -10.29
C ALA A 208 -10.46 -8.46 -11.46
N ALA A 209 -10.60 -7.87 -12.65
CA ALA A 209 -9.75 -8.18 -13.79
C ALA A 209 -8.28 -7.80 -13.54
N ILE A 210 -8.04 -6.66 -12.89
CA ILE A 210 -6.68 -6.22 -12.51
C ILE A 210 -6.08 -7.16 -11.48
N ILE A 211 -6.77 -7.48 -10.39
CA ILE A 211 -6.29 -8.44 -9.38
C ILE A 211 -5.91 -9.77 -10.04
N LYS A 212 -6.77 -10.30 -10.91
CA LYS A 212 -6.48 -11.52 -11.66
C LYS A 212 -5.23 -11.40 -12.53
N LYS A 213 -5.05 -10.26 -13.21
CA LYS A 213 -3.89 -9.98 -14.08
C LYS A 213 -2.57 -9.94 -13.29
N PHE A 214 -2.57 -9.36 -12.10
CA PHE A 214 -1.39 -9.27 -11.24
C PHE A 214 -1.10 -10.60 -10.51
N GLY A 215 -2.13 -11.37 -10.17
CA GLY A 215 -2.02 -12.70 -9.58
C GLY A 215 -1.18 -12.69 -8.30
N LYS A 216 -0.16 -13.54 -8.24
CA LYS A 216 0.75 -13.65 -7.07
C LYS A 216 1.56 -12.39 -6.76
N ARG A 217 1.64 -11.44 -7.70
CA ARG A 217 2.31 -10.16 -7.48
C ARG A 217 1.44 -9.14 -6.75
N ALA A 218 0.18 -9.48 -6.40
CA ALA A 218 -0.74 -8.63 -5.64
C ALA A 218 -1.10 -9.24 -4.28
N PRO A 219 -0.14 -9.41 -3.34
CA PRO A 219 -0.41 -9.99 -2.03
C PRO A 219 -1.21 -9.05 -1.12
N LEU A 220 -1.25 -7.76 -1.41
CA LEU A 220 -1.93 -6.74 -0.63
C LEU A 220 -2.98 -6.02 -1.49
N LEU A 221 -4.15 -5.79 -0.91
CA LEU A 221 -5.22 -5.02 -1.54
C LEU A 221 -5.65 -3.89 -0.60
N HIS A 222 -5.61 -2.64 -1.10
CA HIS A 222 -6.32 -1.54 -0.47
C HIS A 222 -7.80 -1.63 -0.81
N ILE A 223 -8.60 -1.67 0.25
CA ILE A 223 -10.04 -1.85 0.20
C ILE A 223 -10.72 -0.56 0.62
N LYS A 224 -11.26 0.16 -0.35
CA LYS A 224 -12.00 1.41 -0.20
C LYS A 224 -13.33 1.29 -0.92
N ASP A 225 -14.35 2.01 -0.48
CA ASP A 225 -15.63 2.08 -1.17
C ASP A 225 -16.19 3.51 -1.22
N GLY A 226 -17.02 3.78 -2.17
CA GLY A 226 -17.58 5.10 -2.41
C GLY A 226 -18.17 5.21 -3.83
N PRO A 227 -18.32 6.43 -4.37
CA PRO A 227 -18.85 6.63 -5.72
C PRO A 227 -17.92 6.11 -6.82
N ALA A 228 -16.60 6.12 -6.61
CA ALA A 228 -15.55 5.67 -7.53
C ALA A 228 -15.71 6.22 -8.96
N VAL A 229 -16.00 7.50 -9.08
CA VAL A 229 -16.23 8.20 -10.33
C VAL A 229 -15.08 9.16 -10.60
N TRP A 230 -14.59 9.18 -11.85
CA TRP A 230 -13.59 10.16 -12.27
C TRP A 230 -14.18 11.57 -12.33
N HIS A 231 -13.46 12.55 -11.80
CA HIS A 231 -13.65 13.97 -12.03
C HIS A 231 -12.32 14.72 -11.95
N ASP A 232 -12.24 15.89 -12.59
CA ASP A 232 -10.95 16.59 -12.76
C ASP A 232 -10.34 17.09 -11.45
N ALA A 233 -11.15 17.34 -10.41
CA ALA A 233 -10.65 17.73 -9.08
C ALA A 233 -9.80 16.62 -8.40
N LEU A 234 -9.85 15.38 -8.89
CA LEU A 234 -8.94 14.31 -8.43
C LEU A 234 -7.48 14.58 -8.80
N MET A 235 -7.24 15.36 -9.86
CA MET A 235 -5.89 15.79 -10.23
C MET A 235 -5.27 16.77 -9.21
N ASP A 236 -6.12 17.45 -8.45
CA ASP A 236 -5.74 18.38 -7.37
C ASP A 236 -5.74 17.70 -5.98
N ASP A 237 -5.68 16.36 -5.95
CA ASP A 237 -5.71 15.55 -4.72
C ASP A 237 -6.96 15.81 -3.85
N TYR A 238 -8.13 15.89 -4.52
CA TYR A 238 -9.40 16.12 -3.84
C TYR A 238 -10.37 14.93 -4.04
N PRO A 239 -10.22 13.85 -3.26
CA PRO A 239 -11.07 12.67 -3.38
C PRO A 239 -12.51 12.96 -2.91
N ASP A 240 -13.45 12.26 -3.53
CA ASP A 240 -14.82 12.20 -3.01
C ASP A 240 -14.85 11.55 -1.63
N PRO A 241 -15.83 11.92 -0.79
CA PRO A 241 -16.02 11.21 0.46
C PRO A 241 -16.29 9.73 0.24
N MET A 242 -15.52 8.90 0.92
CA MET A 242 -15.65 7.44 0.93
C MET A 242 -16.68 7.01 1.98
N VAL A 243 -17.26 5.85 1.76
CA VAL A 243 -18.24 5.20 2.65
C VAL A 243 -17.68 3.86 3.15
N ALA A 244 -18.37 3.26 4.12
CA ALA A 244 -17.99 1.94 4.59
C ALA A 244 -18.02 0.91 3.45
N VAL A 245 -17.10 -0.04 3.50
CA VAL A 245 -16.99 -1.14 2.55
C VAL A 245 -18.34 -1.89 2.46
N GLY A 246 -18.81 -2.10 1.25
CA GLY A 246 -20.11 -2.69 0.95
C GLY A 246 -21.27 -1.69 0.87
N LYS A 247 -21.03 -0.38 1.05
CA LYS A 247 -22.04 0.67 0.92
C LYS A 247 -21.88 1.55 -0.32
N GLY A 248 -20.82 1.31 -1.10
CA GLY A 248 -20.55 2.04 -2.34
C GLY A 248 -20.82 1.19 -3.58
N VAL A 249 -19.93 1.31 -4.58
CA VAL A 249 -20.13 0.70 -5.90
C VAL A 249 -19.11 -0.42 -6.23
N GLN A 250 -18.31 -0.84 -5.26
CA GLN A 250 -17.29 -1.87 -5.47
C GLN A 250 -17.88 -3.29 -5.37
N ASP A 251 -17.41 -4.20 -6.21
CA ASP A 251 -17.81 -5.63 -6.18
C ASP A 251 -16.73 -6.45 -5.44
N PHE A 252 -16.74 -6.41 -4.11
CA PHE A 252 -15.78 -7.13 -3.28
C PHE A 252 -15.84 -8.66 -3.44
N PRO A 253 -17.03 -9.30 -3.57
CA PRO A 253 -17.09 -10.72 -3.88
C PRO A 253 -16.33 -11.13 -5.15
N ALA A 254 -16.45 -10.32 -6.22
CA ALA A 254 -15.71 -10.58 -7.47
C ALA A 254 -14.19 -10.40 -7.28
N MET A 255 -13.76 -9.41 -6.48
CA MET A 255 -12.35 -9.17 -6.17
C MET A 255 -11.74 -10.32 -5.37
N VAL A 256 -12.41 -10.78 -4.30
CA VAL A 256 -11.97 -11.92 -3.48
C VAL A 256 -11.86 -13.19 -4.33
N LYS A 257 -12.85 -13.45 -5.18
CA LYS A 257 -12.80 -14.58 -6.13
C LYS A 257 -11.62 -14.46 -7.09
N ALA A 258 -11.34 -13.24 -7.60
CA ALA A 258 -10.25 -13.00 -8.53
C ALA A 258 -8.87 -13.15 -7.87
N ALA A 259 -8.74 -12.80 -6.59
CA ALA A 259 -7.52 -12.96 -5.79
C ALA A 259 -7.11 -14.44 -5.65
N ASN A 260 -8.09 -15.36 -5.62
CA ASN A 260 -7.86 -16.80 -5.65
C ASN A 260 -6.79 -17.28 -4.65
N GLY A 261 -6.83 -16.77 -3.41
CA GLY A 261 -5.88 -17.09 -2.34
C GLY A 261 -4.49 -16.46 -2.48
N ASN A 262 -4.26 -15.57 -3.46
CA ASN A 262 -2.99 -14.87 -3.59
C ASN A 262 -2.88 -13.62 -2.68
N THR A 263 -4.00 -13.13 -2.15
CA THR A 263 -4.03 -11.97 -1.27
C THR A 263 -3.79 -12.41 0.18
N GLU A 264 -2.77 -11.85 0.80
CA GLU A 264 -2.42 -12.06 2.21
C GLU A 264 -3.22 -11.13 3.12
N TRP A 265 -3.36 -9.85 2.70
CA TRP A 265 -4.00 -8.81 3.48
C TRP A 265 -4.99 -7.99 2.65
N MET A 266 -6.18 -7.80 3.22
CA MET A 266 -7.14 -6.79 2.81
C MET A 266 -7.01 -5.61 3.77
N ILE A 267 -6.53 -4.47 3.27
CA ILE A 267 -6.18 -3.30 4.06
C ILE A 267 -7.25 -2.24 3.81
N VAL A 268 -8.09 -2.00 4.82
CA VAL A 268 -9.16 -0.99 4.72
C VAL A 268 -8.53 0.40 4.80
N GLU A 269 -8.90 1.28 3.87
CA GLU A 269 -8.44 2.66 3.86
C GLU A 269 -9.55 3.65 3.50
N MET A 270 -9.46 4.85 4.10
CA MET A 270 -10.30 6.00 3.81
C MET A 270 -9.43 7.24 3.62
N ASP A 271 -9.34 7.76 2.39
CA ASP A 271 -8.65 9.04 2.13
C ASP A 271 -9.43 10.20 2.74
N LYS A 272 -10.76 10.12 2.65
CA LYS A 272 -11.71 11.10 3.18
C LYS A 272 -13.03 10.43 3.49
N THR A 273 -13.65 10.79 4.61
CA THR A 273 -15.03 10.40 4.95
C THR A 273 -15.79 11.58 5.54
N THR A 274 -17.12 11.57 5.48
CA THR A 274 -17.98 12.61 6.05
C THR A 274 -18.41 12.34 7.48
N GLY A 275 -18.36 11.08 7.93
CA GLY A 275 -18.73 10.65 9.27
C GLY A 275 -17.55 10.46 10.21
N ASP A 276 -17.82 9.87 11.38
CA ASP A 276 -16.77 9.38 12.27
C ASP A 276 -16.01 8.24 11.57
N VAL A 277 -14.69 8.37 11.46
CA VAL A 277 -13.88 7.39 10.75
C VAL A 277 -13.90 6.02 11.43
N PHE A 278 -14.03 5.97 12.76
CA PHE A 278 -14.07 4.69 13.47
C PHE A 278 -15.38 3.94 13.24
N ASP A 279 -16.50 4.66 13.06
CA ASP A 279 -17.78 4.04 12.70
C ASP A 279 -17.70 3.45 11.29
N VAL A 280 -17.12 4.20 10.35
CA VAL A 280 -16.90 3.72 8.97
C VAL A 280 -15.95 2.51 8.93
N LEU A 281 -14.89 2.51 9.75
CA LEU A 281 -13.98 1.37 9.87
C LEU A 281 -14.65 0.15 10.51
N GLN A 282 -15.48 0.36 11.56
CA GLN A 282 -16.25 -0.72 12.19
C GLN A 282 -17.21 -1.38 11.20
N GLU A 283 -17.99 -0.58 10.48
CA GLU A 283 -18.93 -1.08 9.47
C GLU A 283 -18.21 -1.83 8.34
N SER A 284 -17.05 -1.33 7.91
CA SER A 284 -16.22 -1.97 6.89
C SER A 284 -15.67 -3.31 7.36
N TYR A 285 -15.17 -3.36 8.60
CA TYR A 285 -14.72 -4.58 9.24
C TYR A 285 -15.85 -5.62 9.31
N ASP A 286 -17.00 -5.22 9.87
CA ASP A 286 -18.16 -6.09 10.05
C ASP A 286 -18.65 -6.68 8.72
N TYR A 287 -18.69 -5.86 7.66
CA TYR A 287 -19.07 -6.32 6.34
C TYR A 287 -18.12 -7.39 5.80
N LEU A 288 -16.80 -7.19 5.87
CA LEU A 288 -15.81 -8.11 5.35
C LEU A 288 -15.78 -9.43 6.14
N ILE A 289 -15.89 -9.37 7.47
CA ILE A 289 -15.91 -10.56 8.33
C ILE A 289 -17.20 -11.36 8.16
N LYS A 290 -18.37 -10.69 8.24
CA LYS A 290 -19.68 -11.34 8.11
C LYS A 290 -19.86 -12.07 6.78
N ASN A 291 -19.27 -11.55 5.71
CA ASN A 291 -19.34 -12.16 4.39
C ASN A 291 -18.20 -13.15 4.12
N GLY A 292 -17.38 -13.48 5.11
CA GLY A 292 -16.26 -14.43 4.97
C GLY A 292 -15.18 -14.00 3.99
N MET A 293 -15.07 -12.70 3.70
CA MET A 293 -14.11 -12.15 2.74
C MET A 293 -12.73 -11.93 3.35
N ALA A 294 -12.69 -11.71 4.67
CA ALA A 294 -11.46 -11.55 5.42
C ALA A 294 -11.57 -12.22 6.79
N LYS A 295 -10.43 -12.44 7.46
CA LYS A 295 -10.35 -12.88 8.86
C LYS A 295 -9.68 -11.82 9.72
N GLY A 296 -10.18 -11.66 10.95
CA GLY A 296 -9.69 -10.72 11.95
C GLY A 296 -9.78 -11.32 13.34
N ARG A 297 -9.44 -10.55 14.39
CA ARG A 297 -9.44 -11.01 15.79
C ARG A 297 -10.82 -11.49 16.29
N LYS A 298 -11.87 -10.91 15.73
CA LYS A 298 -13.26 -11.26 16.06
C LYS A 298 -13.89 -12.06 14.90
N SER A 299 -13.15 -13.02 14.35
CA SER A 299 -13.74 -13.96 13.39
C SER A 299 -14.79 -14.78 14.11
N ALA A 300 -15.98 -14.88 13.49
CA ALA A 300 -17.11 -15.63 14.01
C ALA A 300 -16.81 -17.12 14.16
#